data_5108e6835f0ead8873565cf5bc86ced0
#
_entry.id   5108e6835f0ead8873565cf5bc86ced0
#
_cell.length_a   1.000
_cell.length_b   1.000
_cell.length_c   1.000
_cell.angle_alpha   90.00
_cell.angle_beta   90.00
_cell.angle_gamma   90.00
#
_symmetry.space_group_name_H-M   'P 1'
#
loop_
_entity.id
_entity.type
_entity.pdbx_description
1 polymer ?
#
loop_
_entity_poly.entity_id
_entity_poly.type
_entity_poly.pdbx_seq_one_letter_code
_entity_poly.pdbx_strand_id
1 'polypeptide(L)'
;MTQTSQPTASAGPVGTGQTQDQHLEALGRYRFGWADSDAAGAVAQRGLTTDVVANISALKSEPAWMLDLRLKGLKLFERKPLPTWGAELDDIDFDNIKYFVRSTEKQAASWDDLPEDIKNTYDRLGIPEAEKARLVAGVAAQYESEVVYHKINEELEKQGVIFLDTDTALKEHPELFEEYFATVIPVGDNKFSALNSAVWSGGSFIYVPKGVHVEIPLQAYFRINTENMGQFERTLIIVDEDAYVHYVEGCTAPIYSSDSLHSAVVEIIVKKGARCRYTTIQNWSNNVYNL
;
A
#
# COMPACT_ATOMS: atom_id res chain seq x y z
N MET A 1 -3.09 31.04 76.82
CA MET A 1 -2.50 29.78 76.31
C MET A 1 -3.57 29.11 75.54
N THR A 2 -3.55 29.31 74.24
CA THR A 2 -4.54 28.80 73.29
C THR A 2 -3.85 27.82 72.32
N GLN A 3 -4.14 26.54 72.45
CA GLN A 3 -3.67 25.53 71.49
C GLN A 3 -4.61 25.54 70.26
N THR A 4 -4.03 25.81 69.13
CA THR A 4 -4.66 25.65 67.83
C THR A 4 -4.39 24.24 67.31
N SER A 5 -5.42 23.44 67.20
CA SER A 5 -5.44 22.13 66.56
C SER A 5 -5.46 22.28 65.04
N GLN A 6 -4.50 21.69 64.34
CA GLN A 6 -4.50 21.54 62.89
C GLN A 6 -5.47 20.38 62.48
N PRO A 7 -6.19 20.50 61.35
CA PRO A 7 -6.97 19.39 60.84
C PRO A 7 -6.06 18.46 60.05
N THR A 8 -6.17 17.17 60.35
CA THR A 8 -5.58 16.08 59.59
C THR A 8 -6.29 15.91 58.25
N ALA A 9 -5.58 16.10 57.16
CA ALA A 9 -6.05 15.80 55.83
C ALA A 9 -6.14 14.26 55.65
N SER A 10 -7.33 13.74 55.41
CA SER A 10 -7.54 12.37 55.01
C SER A 10 -7.07 12.20 53.58
N ALA A 11 -6.09 11.33 53.36
CA ALA A 11 -5.69 10.88 52.03
C ALA A 11 -6.88 10.13 51.39
N GLY A 12 -7.43 10.68 50.32
CA GLY A 12 -8.38 9.97 49.47
C GLY A 12 -7.72 8.77 48.77
N PRO A 13 -8.50 7.80 48.30
CA PRO A 13 -7.92 6.60 47.69
C PRO A 13 -7.11 6.97 46.46
N VAL A 14 -5.87 6.49 46.46
CA VAL A 14 -4.96 6.53 45.29
C VAL A 14 -5.66 5.81 44.15
N GLY A 15 -5.97 6.54 43.06
CA GLY A 15 -6.53 5.97 41.87
C GLY A 15 -5.71 4.77 41.42
N THR A 16 -6.38 3.66 41.19
CA THR A 16 -5.79 2.44 40.65
C THR A 16 -5.16 2.78 39.31
N GLY A 17 -3.83 2.93 39.29
CA GLY A 17 -3.08 3.11 38.05
C GLY A 17 -3.43 1.94 37.11
N GLN A 18 -3.83 2.26 35.90
CA GLN A 18 -3.98 1.25 34.86
C GLN A 18 -2.65 0.51 34.77
N THR A 19 -2.70 -0.81 34.72
CA THR A 19 -1.51 -1.63 34.55
C THR A 19 -0.90 -1.32 33.18
N GLN A 20 0.40 -1.53 33.04
CA GLN A 20 1.13 -1.31 31.78
C GLN A 20 0.48 -2.07 30.62
N ASP A 21 -0.10 -3.24 30.90
CA ASP A 21 -0.87 -4.05 29.94
C ASP A 21 -2.16 -3.36 29.49
N GLN A 22 -2.90 -2.71 30.41
CA GLN A 22 -4.10 -1.94 30.05
C GLN A 22 -3.76 -0.69 29.23
N HIS A 23 -2.57 -0.13 29.45
CA HIS A 23 -2.09 1.01 28.62
C HIS A 23 -1.68 0.53 27.23
N LEU A 24 -1.03 -0.64 27.14
CA LEU A 24 -0.69 -1.29 25.88
C LEU A 24 -1.94 -1.75 25.12
N GLU A 25 -2.95 -2.30 25.80
CA GLU A 25 -4.25 -2.63 25.20
C GLU A 25 -5.00 -1.37 24.72
N ALA A 26 -4.91 -0.27 25.44
CA ALA A 26 -5.52 1.00 25.03
C ALA A 26 -4.80 1.62 23.82
N LEU A 27 -3.48 1.46 23.72
CA LEU A 27 -2.68 1.82 22.55
C LEU A 27 -2.91 0.86 21.39
N GLY A 28 -3.26 -0.41 21.65
CA GLY A 28 -3.59 -1.43 20.66
C GLY A 28 -4.95 -1.25 19.98
N ARG A 29 -5.83 -0.43 20.55
CA ARG A 29 -7.10 -0.03 19.90
C ARG A 29 -6.89 1.16 18.97
N TYR A 30 -6.04 0.93 17.99
CA TYR A 30 -5.83 1.88 16.92
C TYR A 30 -7.16 2.23 16.23
N ARG A 31 -7.41 3.52 16.02
CA ARG A 31 -8.66 4.05 15.46
C ARG A 31 -9.11 3.37 14.16
N PHE A 32 -8.16 2.89 13.36
CA PHE A 32 -8.37 2.21 12.09
C PHE A 32 -8.12 0.69 12.16
N GLY A 33 -8.18 0.10 13.35
CA GLY A 33 -7.83 -1.29 13.61
C GLY A 33 -8.92 -2.32 13.31
N TRP A 34 -9.96 -1.99 12.51
CA TRP A 34 -10.95 -2.97 12.04
C TRP A 34 -10.41 -3.78 10.87
N ALA A 35 -10.76 -5.04 10.78
CA ALA A 35 -10.35 -5.97 9.74
C ALA A 35 -11.54 -6.81 9.26
N ASP A 36 -11.47 -7.30 8.02
CA ASP A 36 -12.34 -8.34 7.52
C ASP A 36 -11.89 -9.70 8.06
N SER A 37 -12.82 -10.65 8.13
CA SER A 37 -12.49 -12.01 8.56
C SER A 37 -11.60 -12.72 7.53
N ASP A 38 -10.85 -13.75 7.95
CA ASP A 38 -10.07 -14.60 7.05
C ASP A 38 -10.93 -15.30 5.97
N ALA A 39 -12.26 -15.38 6.18
CA ALA A 39 -13.22 -15.84 5.18
C ALA A 39 -13.37 -14.87 4.00
N ALA A 40 -13.11 -13.57 4.19
CA ALA A 40 -12.98 -12.64 3.08
C ALA A 40 -11.79 -13.08 2.22
N GLY A 41 -12.02 -13.27 0.92
CA GLY A 41 -11.01 -13.86 0.03
C GLY A 41 -10.73 -15.34 0.26
N ALA A 42 -11.68 -16.10 0.80
CA ALA A 42 -11.54 -17.54 1.06
C ALA A 42 -11.18 -18.38 -0.18
N VAL A 43 -11.47 -17.87 -1.38
CA VAL A 43 -11.10 -18.48 -2.66
C VAL A 43 -9.62 -18.28 -3.02
N ALA A 44 -8.93 -17.33 -2.37
CA ALA A 44 -7.53 -17.04 -2.65
C ALA A 44 -6.62 -18.17 -2.15
N GLN A 45 -5.74 -18.63 -3.04
CA GLN A 45 -4.78 -19.68 -2.70
C GLN A 45 -3.70 -19.12 -1.76
N ARG A 46 -3.29 -19.95 -0.78
CA ARG A 46 -2.14 -19.69 0.09
C ARG A 46 -0.87 -20.28 -0.53
N GLY A 47 0.23 -19.69 -0.17
CA GLY A 47 1.56 -20.11 -0.64
C GLY A 47 1.91 -19.58 -2.02
N LEU A 48 3.20 -19.52 -2.29
CA LEU A 48 3.76 -19.00 -3.53
C LEU A 48 4.18 -20.14 -4.45
N THR A 49 3.42 -20.34 -5.52
CA THR A 49 3.66 -21.40 -6.51
C THR A 49 3.64 -20.82 -7.92
N THR A 50 4.13 -21.60 -8.88
CA THR A 50 4.03 -21.27 -10.32
C THR A 50 2.58 -21.03 -10.75
N ASP A 51 1.64 -21.84 -10.23
CA ASP A 51 0.23 -21.73 -10.57
C ASP A 51 -0.39 -20.44 -10.03
N VAL A 52 -0.03 -20.04 -8.80
CA VAL A 52 -0.45 -18.75 -8.22
C VAL A 52 0.05 -17.59 -9.09
N VAL A 53 1.32 -17.59 -9.47
CA VAL A 53 1.93 -16.54 -10.31
C VAL A 53 1.28 -16.50 -11.71
N ALA A 54 1.08 -17.63 -12.33
CA ALA A 54 0.42 -17.73 -13.65
C ALA A 54 -1.05 -17.27 -13.59
N ASN A 55 -1.75 -17.62 -12.50
CA ASN A 55 -3.14 -17.21 -12.30
C ASN A 55 -3.27 -15.69 -12.12
N ILE A 56 -2.37 -15.03 -11.37
CA ILE A 56 -2.33 -13.57 -11.26
C ILE A 56 -2.23 -12.93 -12.65
N SER A 57 -1.27 -13.37 -13.46
CA SER A 57 -1.05 -12.85 -14.81
C SER A 57 -2.27 -13.08 -15.73
N ALA A 58 -2.88 -14.26 -15.66
CA ALA A 58 -4.08 -14.59 -16.44
C ALA A 58 -5.29 -13.74 -16.05
N LEU A 59 -5.56 -13.56 -14.73
CA LEU A 59 -6.64 -12.73 -14.22
C LEU A 59 -6.50 -11.25 -14.64
N LYS A 60 -5.27 -10.78 -14.74
CA LYS A 60 -4.94 -9.41 -15.16
C LYS A 60 -4.86 -9.26 -16.68
N SER A 61 -4.91 -10.37 -17.45
CA SER A 61 -4.74 -10.36 -18.91
C SER A 61 -3.44 -9.67 -19.34
N GLU A 62 -2.34 -10.01 -18.68
CA GLU A 62 -1.03 -9.42 -18.92
C GLU A 62 -0.39 -9.91 -20.22
N PRO A 63 0.51 -9.12 -20.84
CA PRO A 63 1.31 -9.59 -21.97
C PRO A 63 2.28 -10.70 -21.55
N ALA A 64 2.67 -11.56 -22.48
CA ALA A 64 3.51 -12.73 -22.22
C ALA A 64 4.85 -12.37 -21.55
N TRP A 65 5.47 -11.26 -21.93
CA TRP A 65 6.74 -10.82 -21.34
C TRP A 65 6.61 -10.49 -19.83
N MET A 66 5.43 -10.03 -19.39
CA MET A 66 5.18 -9.79 -17.96
C MET A 66 5.06 -11.11 -17.20
N LEU A 67 4.40 -12.11 -17.76
CA LEU A 67 4.39 -13.45 -17.17
C LEU A 67 5.81 -14.03 -17.06
N ASP A 68 6.63 -13.87 -18.10
CA ASP A 68 8.05 -14.31 -18.07
C ASP A 68 8.84 -13.61 -16.97
N LEU A 69 8.62 -12.31 -16.79
CA LEU A 69 9.23 -11.52 -15.72
C LEU A 69 8.79 -12.02 -14.34
N ARG A 70 7.49 -12.29 -14.15
CA ARG A 70 6.95 -12.85 -12.91
C ARG A 70 7.55 -14.21 -12.58
N LEU A 71 7.61 -15.12 -13.54
CA LEU A 71 8.20 -16.45 -13.37
C LEU A 71 9.72 -16.39 -13.09
N LYS A 72 10.42 -15.41 -13.68
CA LYS A 72 11.81 -15.12 -13.32
C LYS A 72 11.91 -14.63 -11.87
N GLY A 73 11.00 -13.77 -11.43
CA GLY A 73 10.89 -13.31 -10.04
C GLY A 73 10.73 -14.48 -9.08
N LEU A 74 9.79 -15.38 -9.34
CA LEU A 74 9.57 -16.57 -8.52
C LEU A 74 10.84 -17.42 -8.37
N LYS A 75 11.50 -17.77 -9.48
CA LYS A 75 12.77 -18.52 -9.46
C LYS A 75 13.87 -17.84 -8.67
N LEU A 76 13.94 -16.51 -8.71
CA LEU A 76 14.93 -15.74 -7.95
C LEU A 76 14.55 -15.68 -6.47
N PHE A 77 13.28 -15.53 -6.13
CA PHE A 77 12.79 -15.57 -4.77
C PHE A 77 13.15 -16.90 -4.08
N GLU A 78 12.90 -18.03 -4.73
CA GLU A 78 13.23 -19.36 -4.20
C GLU A 78 14.74 -19.52 -3.91
N ARG A 79 15.59 -18.91 -4.74
CA ARG A 79 17.05 -19.09 -4.67
C ARG A 79 17.75 -18.09 -3.75
N LYS A 80 17.19 -16.90 -3.55
CA LYS A 80 17.81 -15.85 -2.75
C LYS A 80 17.58 -16.08 -1.26
N PRO A 81 18.62 -15.92 -0.43
CA PRO A 81 18.45 -15.96 1.02
C PRO A 81 17.68 -14.73 1.52
N LEU A 82 17.12 -14.85 2.71
CA LEU A 82 16.64 -13.68 3.45
C LEU A 82 17.82 -12.73 3.76
N PRO A 83 17.59 -11.43 3.83
CA PRO A 83 18.57 -10.48 4.33
C PRO A 83 18.97 -10.84 5.77
N THR A 84 20.25 -10.71 6.07
CA THR A 84 20.82 -10.98 7.41
C THR A 84 21.09 -9.68 8.19
N TRP A 85 20.60 -8.57 7.70
CA TRP A 85 20.68 -7.24 8.31
C TRP A 85 19.27 -6.68 8.52
N GLY A 86 19.09 -5.84 9.52
CA GLY A 86 17.79 -5.25 9.85
C GLY A 86 17.03 -6.09 10.88
N ALA A 87 15.70 -6.19 10.70
CA ALA A 87 14.85 -6.96 11.60
C ALA A 87 14.97 -8.47 11.37
N GLU A 88 14.58 -9.25 12.38
CA GLU A 88 14.40 -10.70 12.24
C GLU A 88 13.26 -11.01 11.27
N LEU A 89 13.53 -11.86 10.29
CA LEU A 89 12.58 -12.19 9.21
C LEU A 89 12.32 -13.70 9.10
N ASP A 90 12.94 -14.51 9.95
CA ASP A 90 12.86 -15.96 9.88
C ASP A 90 11.46 -16.51 10.22
N ASP A 91 10.65 -15.72 10.93
CA ASP A 91 9.27 -16.07 11.29
C ASP A 91 8.24 -15.79 10.18
N ILE A 92 8.65 -15.24 9.04
CA ILE A 92 7.73 -15.02 7.91
C ILE A 92 7.32 -16.37 7.31
N ASP A 93 6.06 -16.73 7.48
CA ASP A 93 5.48 -17.96 6.90
C ASP A 93 4.97 -17.69 5.47
N PHE A 94 5.88 -17.79 4.50
CA PHE A 94 5.56 -17.58 3.08
C PHE A 94 4.54 -18.58 2.53
N ASP A 95 4.37 -19.75 3.15
CA ASP A 95 3.41 -20.76 2.70
C ASP A 95 1.99 -20.46 3.16
N ASN A 96 1.83 -19.62 4.19
CA ASN A 96 0.53 -19.25 4.74
C ASN A 96 -0.02 -17.92 4.21
N ILE A 97 0.73 -17.20 3.40
CA ILE A 97 0.32 -15.90 2.83
C ILE A 97 -0.60 -16.11 1.61
N LYS A 98 -1.67 -15.32 1.53
CA LYS A 98 -2.46 -15.11 0.32
C LYS A 98 -1.80 -14.01 -0.52
N TYR A 99 -1.26 -14.35 -1.66
CA TYR A 99 -0.48 -13.42 -2.50
C TYR A 99 -1.33 -12.54 -3.40
N PHE A 100 -2.58 -12.89 -3.60
CA PHE A 100 -3.51 -12.10 -4.40
C PHE A 100 -4.94 -12.34 -3.94
N VAL A 101 -5.63 -11.25 -3.60
CA VAL A 101 -7.06 -11.24 -3.25
C VAL A 101 -7.74 -10.17 -4.07
N ARG A 102 -8.69 -10.57 -4.90
CA ARG A 102 -9.51 -9.65 -5.68
C ARG A 102 -10.71 -9.23 -4.84
N SER A 103 -10.84 -7.96 -4.55
CA SER A 103 -11.94 -7.40 -3.77
C SER A 103 -13.13 -6.94 -4.63
N THR A 104 -12.87 -6.58 -5.89
CA THR A 104 -13.89 -6.15 -6.85
C THR A 104 -13.56 -6.66 -8.25
N GLU A 105 -14.58 -6.81 -9.12
CA GLU A 105 -14.35 -7.20 -10.51
C GLU A 105 -13.93 -6.00 -11.39
N LYS A 106 -14.27 -4.78 -10.98
CA LYS A 106 -14.00 -3.53 -11.72
C LYS A 106 -13.73 -2.39 -10.77
N GLN A 107 -12.94 -1.44 -11.23
CA GLN A 107 -12.79 -0.15 -10.55
C GLN A 107 -14.11 0.63 -10.59
N ALA A 108 -14.43 1.32 -9.51
CA ALA A 108 -15.59 2.19 -9.43
C ALA A 108 -15.32 3.53 -10.14
N ALA A 109 -16.31 4.04 -10.86
CA ALA A 109 -16.23 5.35 -11.49
C ALA A 109 -16.49 6.50 -10.50
N SER A 110 -17.17 6.21 -9.40
CA SER A 110 -17.40 7.15 -8.29
C SER A 110 -17.33 6.45 -6.96
N TRP A 111 -17.15 7.23 -5.87
CA TRP A 111 -17.19 6.70 -4.51
C TRP A 111 -18.51 5.99 -4.18
N ASP A 112 -19.62 6.43 -4.80
CA ASP A 112 -20.95 5.87 -4.58
C ASP A 112 -21.12 4.48 -5.20
N ASP A 113 -20.31 4.14 -6.19
CA ASP A 113 -20.34 2.85 -6.89
C ASP A 113 -19.50 1.77 -6.19
N LEU A 114 -18.73 2.13 -5.16
CA LEU A 114 -17.95 1.17 -4.37
C LEU A 114 -18.86 0.24 -3.56
N PRO A 115 -18.47 -1.05 -3.36
CA PRO A 115 -19.09 -1.91 -2.37
C PRO A 115 -19.13 -1.23 -0.99
N GLU A 116 -20.22 -1.45 -0.26
CA GLU A 116 -20.52 -0.69 0.97
C GLU A 116 -19.45 -0.89 2.07
N ASP A 117 -18.89 -2.08 2.19
CA ASP A 117 -17.80 -2.40 3.12
C ASP A 117 -16.51 -1.63 2.79
N ILE A 118 -16.14 -1.58 1.51
CA ILE A 118 -14.98 -0.81 1.01
C ILE A 118 -15.23 0.69 1.20
N LYS A 119 -16.41 1.17 0.80
CA LYS A 119 -16.82 2.56 0.98
C LYS A 119 -16.73 3.00 2.45
N ASN A 120 -17.32 2.21 3.34
CA ASN A 120 -17.28 2.47 4.79
C ASN A 120 -15.83 2.52 5.33
N THR A 121 -14.94 1.70 4.80
CA THR A 121 -13.53 1.72 5.16
C THR A 121 -12.89 3.05 4.80
N TYR A 122 -13.03 3.51 3.57
CA TYR A 122 -12.43 4.77 3.12
C TYR A 122 -13.13 6.01 3.67
N ASP A 123 -14.44 5.96 3.94
CA ASP A 123 -15.15 7.03 4.64
C ASP A 123 -14.58 7.23 6.05
N ARG A 124 -14.29 6.15 6.77
CA ARG A 124 -13.64 6.22 8.09
C ARG A 124 -12.22 6.77 8.03
N LEU A 125 -11.51 6.57 6.92
CA LEU A 125 -10.19 7.14 6.67
C LEU A 125 -10.26 8.62 6.26
N GLY A 126 -11.43 9.15 5.92
CA GLY A 126 -11.64 10.54 5.53
C GLY A 126 -11.18 10.87 4.11
N ILE A 127 -10.98 9.87 3.25
CA ILE A 127 -10.46 10.06 1.89
C ILE A 127 -11.45 10.80 0.97
N PRO A 128 -12.76 10.47 0.95
CA PRO A 128 -13.72 11.21 0.16
C PRO A 128 -13.80 12.71 0.51
N GLU A 129 -13.60 13.04 1.77
CA GLU A 129 -13.61 14.44 2.23
C GLU A 129 -12.41 15.23 1.69
N ALA A 130 -11.23 14.62 1.64
CA ALA A 130 -10.03 15.23 1.06
C ALA A 130 -10.20 15.52 -0.43
N GLU A 131 -10.81 14.59 -1.20
CA GLU A 131 -11.13 14.78 -2.60
C GLU A 131 -12.17 15.90 -2.80
N LYS A 132 -13.27 15.86 -2.05
CA LYS A 132 -14.34 16.89 -2.10
C LYS A 132 -13.80 18.28 -1.76
N ALA A 133 -12.88 18.36 -0.81
CA ALA A 133 -12.22 19.63 -0.44
C ALA A 133 -11.19 20.12 -1.46
N ARG A 134 -10.95 19.38 -2.56
CA ARG A 134 -9.94 19.68 -3.59
C ARG A 134 -8.53 19.87 -3.02
N LEU A 135 -8.20 19.11 -2.00
CA LEU A 135 -6.86 19.11 -1.39
C LEU A 135 -5.85 18.28 -2.18
N VAL A 136 -6.33 17.52 -3.19
CA VAL A 136 -5.52 16.63 -4.02
C VAL A 136 -5.80 16.89 -5.50
N ALA A 137 -4.78 16.71 -6.33
CA ALA A 137 -4.87 16.82 -7.79
C ALA A 137 -5.32 15.51 -8.46
N GLY A 138 -5.20 14.42 -7.75
CA GLY A 138 -5.68 13.10 -8.13
C GLY A 138 -5.63 12.16 -6.94
N VAL A 139 -6.49 11.16 -6.93
CA VAL A 139 -6.59 10.16 -5.87
C VAL A 139 -6.69 8.76 -6.46
N ALA A 140 -5.99 7.81 -5.85
CA ALA A 140 -6.15 6.38 -6.07
C ALA A 140 -6.43 5.71 -4.72
N ALA A 141 -7.32 4.73 -4.70
CA ALA A 141 -7.62 3.93 -3.52
C ALA A 141 -7.47 2.45 -3.87
N GLN A 142 -6.56 1.77 -3.18
CA GLN A 142 -6.32 0.34 -3.31
C GLN A 142 -6.81 -0.38 -2.06
N TYR A 143 -7.65 -1.38 -2.29
CA TYR A 143 -8.14 -2.27 -1.26
C TYR A 143 -7.70 -3.70 -1.60
N GLU A 144 -7.00 -4.35 -0.69
CA GLU A 144 -6.34 -5.62 -0.92
C GLU A 144 -5.33 -5.55 -2.09
N SER A 145 -5.49 -6.37 -3.10
CA SER A 145 -4.53 -6.48 -4.20
C SER A 145 -4.81 -5.56 -5.39
N GLU A 146 -5.90 -4.80 -5.40
CA GLU A 146 -6.29 -4.03 -6.59
C GLU A 146 -6.74 -2.60 -6.25
N VAL A 147 -6.49 -1.68 -7.18
CA VAL A 147 -7.03 -0.32 -7.10
C VAL A 147 -8.53 -0.38 -7.39
N VAL A 148 -9.34 0.06 -6.43
CA VAL A 148 -10.81 0.01 -6.49
C VAL A 148 -11.42 1.33 -6.93
N TYR A 149 -10.71 2.43 -6.79
CA TYR A 149 -11.12 3.76 -7.23
C TYR A 149 -9.91 4.58 -7.68
N HIS A 150 -10.08 5.35 -8.75
CA HIS A 150 -9.06 6.24 -9.27
C HIS A 150 -9.69 7.47 -9.93
N LYS A 151 -9.06 8.62 -9.74
CA LYS A 151 -9.44 9.87 -10.39
C LYS A 151 -8.27 10.86 -10.44
N ILE A 152 -8.17 11.60 -11.52
CA ILE A 152 -7.22 12.71 -11.70
C ILE A 152 -7.96 13.96 -12.14
N ASN A 153 -7.36 15.12 -11.91
CA ASN A 153 -7.87 16.40 -12.38
C ASN A 153 -7.74 16.51 -13.92
N GLU A 154 -8.83 16.82 -14.60
CA GLU A 154 -8.89 16.96 -16.06
C GLU A 154 -7.87 17.97 -16.64
N GLU A 155 -7.52 19.02 -15.91
CA GLU A 155 -6.53 20.00 -16.37
C GLU A 155 -5.11 19.40 -16.41
N LEU A 156 -4.80 18.44 -15.54
CA LEU A 156 -3.54 17.71 -15.58
C LEU A 156 -3.53 16.68 -16.73
N GLU A 157 -4.65 15.99 -16.95
CA GLU A 157 -4.79 15.09 -18.11
C GLU A 157 -4.59 15.82 -19.43
N LYS A 158 -5.17 17.01 -19.59
CA LYS A 158 -4.97 17.87 -20.79
C LYS A 158 -3.52 18.31 -20.97
N GLN A 159 -2.74 18.38 -19.91
CA GLN A 159 -1.31 18.65 -19.96
C GLN A 159 -0.48 17.40 -20.22
N GLY A 160 -1.11 16.23 -20.35
CA GLY A 160 -0.46 14.96 -20.62
C GLY A 160 0.08 14.26 -19.35
N VAL A 161 -0.32 14.70 -18.17
CA VAL A 161 0.02 13.97 -16.93
C VAL A 161 -0.77 12.68 -16.91
N ILE A 162 -0.07 11.57 -16.68
CA ILE A 162 -0.66 10.26 -16.47
C ILE A 162 -0.61 9.95 -14.98
N PHE A 163 -1.74 9.59 -14.41
CA PHE A 163 -1.83 9.02 -13.07
C PHE A 163 -2.84 7.88 -13.15
N LEU A 164 -2.37 6.67 -13.11
CA LEU A 164 -3.15 5.43 -13.25
C LEU A 164 -2.70 4.43 -12.17
N ASP A 165 -3.48 3.39 -11.99
CA ASP A 165 -2.93 2.19 -11.36
C ASP A 165 -1.95 1.49 -12.32
N THR A 166 -1.00 0.76 -11.73
CA THR A 166 0.08 0.14 -12.48
C THR A 166 -0.42 -0.96 -13.43
N ASP A 167 -1.52 -1.64 -13.10
CA ASP A 167 -2.13 -2.68 -13.94
C ASP A 167 -2.76 -2.09 -15.20
N THR A 168 -3.44 -0.95 -15.07
CA THR A 168 -4.00 -0.20 -16.20
C THR A 168 -2.89 0.40 -17.06
N ALA A 169 -1.86 0.99 -16.44
CA ALA A 169 -0.74 1.58 -17.15
C ALA A 169 0.03 0.57 -18.01
N LEU A 170 0.19 -0.66 -17.54
CA LEU A 170 0.81 -1.75 -18.33
C LEU A 170 0.09 -2.00 -19.65
N LYS A 171 -1.23 -1.78 -19.70
CA LYS A 171 -2.07 -2.02 -20.89
C LYS A 171 -2.17 -0.80 -21.78
N GLU A 172 -2.29 0.39 -21.19
CA GLU A 172 -2.56 1.63 -21.92
C GLU A 172 -1.29 2.36 -22.35
N HIS A 173 -0.17 2.15 -21.63
CA HIS A 173 1.12 2.79 -21.88
C HIS A 173 2.28 1.76 -21.88
N PRO A 174 2.17 0.66 -22.66
CA PRO A 174 3.14 -0.43 -22.64
C PRO A 174 4.57 0.04 -22.99
N GLU A 175 4.72 1.05 -23.84
CA GLU A 175 6.02 1.59 -24.25
C GLU A 175 6.76 2.25 -23.07
N LEU A 176 6.07 3.06 -22.25
CA LEU A 176 6.65 3.66 -21.06
C LEU A 176 6.93 2.59 -19.99
N PHE A 177 6.03 1.61 -19.90
CA PHE A 177 6.19 0.54 -18.95
C PHE A 177 7.41 -0.33 -19.25
N GLU A 178 7.58 -0.77 -20.50
CA GLU A 178 8.72 -1.56 -20.93
C GLU A 178 10.05 -0.80 -20.80
N GLU A 179 10.05 0.53 -21.04
CA GLU A 179 11.26 1.35 -20.94
C GLU A 179 11.75 1.49 -19.49
N TYR A 180 10.85 1.63 -18.52
CA TYR A 180 11.24 2.03 -17.17
C TYR A 180 11.03 0.98 -16.08
N PHE A 181 10.09 0.06 -16.25
CA PHE A 181 9.74 -0.91 -15.21
C PHE A 181 10.89 -1.88 -14.90
N ALA A 182 11.16 -2.09 -13.60
CA ALA A 182 12.23 -2.94 -13.10
C ALA A 182 13.66 -2.52 -13.56
N THR A 183 13.86 -1.26 -13.90
CA THR A 183 15.17 -0.71 -14.32
C THR A 183 15.95 -0.11 -13.16
N VAL A 184 15.28 0.47 -12.18
CA VAL A 184 15.89 1.03 -10.95
C VAL A 184 16.02 -0.06 -9.89
N ILE A 185 14.94 -0.80 -9.65
CA ILE A 185 14.92 -1.96 -8.75
C ILE A 185 14.73 -3.23 -9.61
N PRO A 186 15.82 -3.84 -10.09
CA PRO A 186 15.70 -5.01 -10.95
C PRO A 186 15.15 -6.23 -10.20
N VAL A 187 14.53 -7.13 -10.93
CA VAL A 187 13.90 -8.37 -10.39
C VAL A 187 14.80 -9.13 -9.44
N GLY A 188 16.10 -9.10 -9.69
CA GLY A 188 17.09 -9.87 -8.90
C GLY A 188 17.83 -9.04 -7.85
N ASP A 189 17.40 -7.85 -7.49
CA ASP A 189 18.10 -7.02 -6.51
C ASP A 189 18.24 -7.73 -5.15
N ASN A 190 17.13 -8.08 -4.53
CA ASN A 190 17.09 -8.85 -3.29
C ASN A 190 15.93 -9.86 -3.30
N LYS A 191 15.70 -10.60 -2.20
CA LYS A 191 14.64 -11.60 -2.11
C LYS A 191 13.24 -10.97 -2.21
N PHE A 192 13.03 -9.78 -1.64
CA PHE A 192 11.73 -9.10 -1.64
C PHE A 192 11.43 -8.38 -2.95
N SER A 193 12.45 -7.85 -3.65
CA SER A 193 12.26 -7.36 -5.02
C SER A 193 11.89 -8.49 -6.00
N ALA A 194 12.46 -9.68 -5.78
CA ALA A 194 12.10 -10.88 -6.54
C ALA A 194 10.67 -11.34 -6.23
N LEU A 195 10.29 -11.34 -4.95
CA LEU A 195 8.92 -11.63 -4.49
C LEU A 195 7.93 -10.65 -5.11
N ASN A 196 8.15 -9.34 -4.94
CA ASN A 196 7.29 -8.32 -5.52
C ASN A 196 7.18 -8.50 -7.04
N SER A 197 8.29 -8.74 -7.75
CA SER A 197 8.25 -8.96 -9.21
C SER A 197 7.43 -10.18 -9.61
N ALA A 198 7.34 -11.21 -8.76
CA ALA A 198 6.53 -12.40 -9.02
C ALA A 198 5.02 -12.15 -8.83
N VAL A 199 4.64 -11.34 -7.83
CA VAL A 199 3.24 -11.26 -7.37
C VAL A 199 2.67 -9.85 -7.31
N TRP A 200 3.39 -8.83 -7.78
CA TRP A 200 2.92 -7.45 -7.70
C TRP A 200 1.50 -7.26 -8.26
N SER A 201 0.75 -6.40 -7.62
CA SER A 201 -0.60 -6.04 -8.00
C SER A 201 -0.93 -4.64 -7.50
N GLY A 202 -1.50 -3.82 -8.36
CA GLY A 202 -1.78 -2.43 -8.03
C GLY A 202 -0.51 -1.58 -7.87
N GLY A 203 -0.63 -0.52 -7.12
CA GLY A 203 0.36 0.54 -7.05
C GLY A 203 -0.01 1.70 -7.96
N SER A 204 0.84 2.72 -8.03
CA SER A 204 0.61 3.92 -8.82
C SER A 204 1.59 4.02 -9.99
N PHE A 205 1.06 4.34 -11.15
CA PHE A 205 1.85 4.76 -12.31
C PHE A 205 1.69 6.26 -12.53
N ILE A 206 2.80 7.00 -12.51
CA ILE A 206 2.81 8.44 -12.69
C ILE A 206 3.81 8.80 -13.78
N TYR A 207 3.35 9.52 -14.80
CA TYR A 207 4.19 10.18 -15.78
C TYR A 207 3.87 11.66 -15.81
N VAL A 208 4.89 12.50 -15.62
CA VAL A 208 4.75 13.96 -15.71
C VAL A 208 5.58 14.45 -16.89
N PRO A 209 4.95 15.00 -17.94
CA PRO A 209 5.64 15.46 -19.13
C PRO A 209 6.62 16.60 -18.88
N LYS A 210 7.55 16.78 -19.80
CA LYS A 210 8.56 17.83 -19.76
C LYS A 210 7.96 19.21 -19.45
N GLY A 211 8.53 19.88 -18.45
CA GLY A 211 8.16 21.23 -18.04
C GLY A 211 6.83 21.37 -17.33
N VAL A 212 6.09 20.29 -17.10
CA VAL A 212 4.80 20.32 -16.38
C VAL A 212 5.05 20.30 -14.87
N HIS A 213 4.38 21.21 -14.15
CA HIS A 213 4.46 21.30 -12.70
C HIS A 213 3.12 20.95 -12.06
N VAL A 214 3.09 19.84 -11.32
CA VAL A 214 1.91 19.38 -10.58
C VAL A 214 2.00 19.94 -9.15
N GLU A 215 1.40 21.14 -8.93
CA GLU A 215 1.53 21.88 -7.69
C GLU A 215 0.74 21.28 -6.51
N ILE A 216 -0.44 20.72 -6.80
CA ILE A 216 -1.26 20.05 -5.80
C ILE A 216 -0.89 18.56 -5.82
N PRO A 217 -0.66 17.90 -4.66
CA PRO A 217 -0.18 16.53 -4.64
C PRO A 217 -1.16 15.54 -5.26
N LEU A 218 -0.59 14.54 -5.96
CA LEU A 218 -1.29 13.28 -6.27
C LEU A 218 -1.23 12.39 -5.03
N GLN A 219 -2.31 11.66 -4.72
CA GLN A 219 -2.37 10.83 -3.52
C GLN A 219 -2.85 9.41 -3.84
N ALA A 220 -2.26 8.44 -3.17
CA ALA A 220 -2.75 7.06 -3.16
C ALA A 220 -2.92 6.56 -1.73
N TYR A 221 -3.90 5.68 -1.54
CA TYR A 221 -4.23 5.06 -0.27
C TYR A 221 -4.27 3.55 -0.44
N PHE A 222 -3.43 2.87 0.34
CA PHE A 222 -3.30 1.42 0.34
C PHE A 222 -3.81 0.84 1.65
N ARG A 223 -4.76 -0.09 1.57
CA ARG A 223 -5.33 -0.74 2.73
C ARG A 223 -5.29 -2.26 2.57
N ILE A 224 -4.58 -2.93 3.47
CA ILE A 224 -4.76 -4.35 3.73
C ILE A 224 -5.88 -4.46 4.76
N ASN A 225 -6.87 -5.29 4.53
CA ASN A 225 -7.98 -5.46 5.47
C ASN A 225 -8.29 -6.92 5.80
N THR A 226 -7.80 -7.87 5.02
CA THR A 226 -7.95 -9.32 5.22
C THR A 226 -6.76 -9.91 5.95
N GLU A 227 -7.00 -10.76 6.93
CA GLU A 227 -5.98 -11.49 7.68
C GLU A 227 -5.20 -12.48 6.79
N ASN A 228 -3.92 -12.73 7.11
CA ASN A 228 -3.00 -13.59 6.34
C ASN A 228 -2.83 -13.17 4.88
N MET A 229 -3.09 -11.92 4.56
CA MET A 229 -2.85 -11.39 3.23
C MET A 229 -1.51 -10.69 3.13
N GLY A 230 -0.85 -10.88 1.99
CA GLY A 230 0.27 -10.04 1.55
C GLY A 230 -0.21 -8.94 0.61
N GLN A 231 0.38 -7.75 0.71
CA GLN A 231 0.20 -6.66 -0.25
C GLN A 231 1.53 -6.33 -0.91
N PHE A 232 1.53 -6.27 -2.23
CA PHE A 232 2.73 -6.23 -3.08
C PHE A 232 2.58 -5.20 -4.18
N GLU A 233 2.28 -3.96 -3.83
CA GLU A 233 2.14 -2.90 -4.82
C GLU A 233 3.48 -2.58 -5.51
N ARG A 234 3.38 -2.13 -6.76
CA ARG A 234 4.52 -1.66 -7.55
C ARG A 234 4.23 -0.28 -8.12
N THR A 235 4.87 0.72 -7.55
CA THR A 235 4.72 2.12 -7.96
C THR A 235 5.87 2.52 -8.90
N LEU A 236 5.53 3.15 -10.02
CA LEU A 236 6.48 3.68 -11.00
C LEU A 236 6.19 5.15 -11.25
N ILE A 237 7.14 6.01 -10.94
CA ILE A 237 7.04 7.47 -11.08
C ILE A 237 8.11 7.95 -12.06
N ILE A 238 7.68 8.56 -13.16
CA ILE A 238 8.57 9.13 -14.18
C ILE A 238 8.31 10.63 -14.26
N VAL A 239 9.32 11.43 -13.91
CA VAL A 239 9.27 12.90 -13.96
C VAL A 239 10.20 13.37 -15.04
N ASP A 240 9.63 13.84 -16.15
CA ASP A 240 10.41 14.21 -17.33
C ASP A 240 11.16 15.54 -17.11
N GLU A 241 12.00 15.95 -18.07
CA GLU A 241 12.88 17.09 -17.93
C GLU A 241 12.15 18.35 -17.46
N ASP A 242 12.73 19.05 -16.49
CA ASP A 242 12.24 20.32 -15.92
C ASP A 242 10.81 20.22 -15.33
N ALA A 243 10.28 19.03 -15.11
CA ALA A 243 8.96 18.79 -14.53
C ALA A 243 9.00 18.69 -13.00
N TYR A 244 7.82 18.80 -12.37
CA TYR A 244 7.67 18.66 -10.92
C TYR A 244 6.42 17.90 -10.55
N VAL A 245 6.54 17.04 -9.54
CA VAL A 245 5.40 16.38 -8.88
C VAL A 245 5.64 16.19 -7.38
N HIS A 246 4.56 16.29 -6.62
CA HIS A 246 4.49 15.81 -5.26
C HIS A 246 3.52 14.64 -5.22
N TYR A 247 4.01 13.46 -4.86
CA TYR A 247 3.20 12.27 -4.64
C TYR A 247 3.21 11.88 -3.17
N VAL A 248 2.02 11.60 -2.65
CA VAL A 248 1.79 11.19 -1.26
C VAL A 248 1.11 9.83 -1.27
N GLU A 249 1.65 8.87 -0.55
CA GLU A 249 0.97 7.61 -0.33
C GLU A 249 0.75 7.33 1.15
N GLY A 250 -0.41 6.78 1.46
CA GLY A 250 -0.77 6.35 2.80
C GLY A 250 -1.04 4.85 2.83
N CYS A 251 -0.28 4.13 3.64
CA CYS A 251 -0.42 2.69 3.81
C CYS A 251 -0.93 2.37 5.20
N THR A 252 -1.98 1.53 5.29
CA THR A 252 -2.58 1.15 6.57
C THR A 252 -2.96 -0.31 6.61
N ALA A 253 -2.81 -0.94 7.78
CA ALA A 253 -3.38 -2.25 8.08
C ALA A 253 -3.97 -2.26 9.50
N PRO A 254 -5.03 -3.03 9.74
CA PRO A 254 -5.57 -3.25 11.08
C PRO A 254 -4.66 -4.17 11.90
N ILE A 255 -5.05 -4.40 13.14
CA ILE A 255 -4.43 -5.40 13.99
C ILE A 255 -5.05 -6.76 13.69
N TYR A 256 -4.21 -7.72 13.31
CA TYR A 256 -4.60 -9.11 13.07
C TYR A 256 -4.19 -10.01 14.23
N SER A 257 -4.72 -11.23 14.23
CA SER A 257 -4.26 -12.31 15.14
C SER A 257 -3.03 -13.05 14.59
N SER A 258 -2.75 -12.90 13.29
CA SER A 258 -1.60 -13.48 12.59
C SER A 258 -0.79 -12.40 11.90
N ASP A 259 0.45 -12.72 11.55
CA ASP A 259 1.34 -11.81 10.85
C ASP A 259 0.90 -11.60 9.40
N SER A 260 1.12 -10.39 8.90
CA SER A 260 0.89 -10.00 7.52
C SER A 260 2.16 -9.47 6.89
N LEU A 261 2.29 -9.58 5.57
CA LEU A 261 3.45 -9.12 4.81
C LEU A 261 3.07 -8.00 3.85
N HIS A 262 3.69 -6.84 4.03
CA HIS A 262 3.70 -5.78 3.05
C HIS A 262 5.09 -5.71 2.43
N SER A 263 5.19 -5.91 1.13
CA SER A 263 6.45 -5.82 0.40
C SER A 263 6.25 -5.08 -0.91
N ALA A 264 6.36 -3.76 -0.82
CA ALA A 264 6.19 -2.84 -1.94
C ALA A 264 7.51 -2.56 -2.66
N VAL A 265 7.41 -2.10 -3.91
CA VAL A 265 8.54 -1.53 -4.65
C VAL A 265 8.11 -0.20 -5.26
N VAL A 266 8.89 0.83 -5.00
CA VAL A 266 8.71 2.16 -5.60
C VAL A 266 9.94 2.51 -6.43
N GLU A 267 9.74 2.75 -7.73
CA GLU A 267 10.77 3.20 -8.66
C GLU A 267 10.49 4.65 -9.05
N ILE A 268 11.48 5.53 -8.85
CA ILE A 268 11.35 6.95 -9.16
C ILE A 268 12.45 7.36 -10.12
N ILE A 269 12.06 7.75 -11.34
CA ILE A 269 12.96 8.24 -12.39
C ILE A 269 12.76 9.76 -12.50
N VAL A 270 13.81 10.52 -12.18
CA VAL A 270 13.81 11.99 -12.23
C VAL A 270 14.80 12.42 -13.29
N LYS A 271 14.31 12.95 -14.41
CA LYS A 271 15.17 13.40 -15.52
C LYS A 271 15.81 14.77 -15.23
N LYS A 272 16.61 15.26 -16.16
CA LYS A 272 17.39 16.48 -15.99
C LYS A 272 16.51 17.69 -15.62
N GLY A 273 16.89 18.41 -14.57
CA GLY A 273 16.18 19.61 -14.09
C GLY A 273 14.85 19.32 -13.39
N ALA A 274 14.36 18.09 -13.42
CA ALA A 274 13.10 17.71 -12.79
C ALA A 274 13.23 17.55 -11.26
N ARG A 275 12.09 17.54 -10.59
CA ARG A 275 11.98 17.34 -9.14
C ARG A 275 10.81 16.45 -8.82
N CYS A 276 11.03 15.47 -7.93
CA CYS A 276 9.99 14.66 -7.33
C CYS A 276 10.03 14.83 -5.80
N ARG A 277 8.87 15.12 -5.23
CA ARG A 277 8.67 14.98 -3.78
C ARG A 277 7.83 13.74 -3.55
N TYR A 278 8.40 12.76 -2.86
CA TYR A 278 7.71 11.55 -2.44
C TYR A 278 7.51 11.57 -0.92
N THR A 279 6.28 11.40 -0.48
CA THR A 279 5.93 11.32 0.92
C THR A 279 5.14 10.05 1.18
N THR A 280 5.61 9.21 2.07
CA THR A 280 4.89 8.02 2.51
C THR A 280 4.46 8.15 3.97
N ILE A 281 3.23 7.75 4.27
CA ILE A 281 2.65 7.71 5.60
C ILE A 281 2.34 6.25 5.91
N GLN A 282 3.17 5.67 6.78
CA GLN A 282 3.10 4.25 7.13
C GLN A 282 2.43 4.09 8.49
N ASN A 283 1.28 3.40 8.52
CA ASN A 283 0.50 3.22 9.73
C ASN A 283 0.07 1.76 9.89
N TRP A 284 1.04 0.95 10.30
CA TRP A 284 0.94 -0.49 10.43
C TRP A 284 0.74 -0.93 11.87
N SER A 285 0.04 -2.03 12.07
CA SER A 285 0.09 -2.75 13.35
C SER A 285 1.44 -3.41 13.55
N ASN A 286 1.74 -3.78 14.82
CA ASN A 286 3.05 -4.33 15.18
C ASN A 286 3.33 -5.72 14.59
N ASN A 287 2.33 -6.40 14.06
CA ASN A 287 2.43 -7.72 13.45
C ASN A 287 2.40 -7.67 11.91
N VAL A 288 2.82 -6.56 11.31
CA VAL A 288 3.02 -6.44 9.87
C VAL A 288 4.52 -6.34 9.58
N TYR A 289 5.03 -7.28 8.82
CA TYR A 289 6.34 -7.14 8.17
C TYR A 289 6.21 -6.14 7.03
N ASN A 290 6.76 -4.96 7.22
CA ASN A 290 6.75 -3.88 6.23
C ASN A 290 8.15 -3.76 5.62
N LEU A 291 8.31 -4.19 4.36
CA LEU A 291 9.58 -4.41 3.67
C LEU A 291 9.64 -3.68 2.33
#